data_d93c2b050c9a6855300c3d5c1b1cfcca
#
_entry.id   d93c2b050c9a6855300c3d5c1b1cfcca
#
_cell.length_a   1.000
_cell.length_b   1.000
_cell.length_c   1.000
_cell.angle_alpha   90.00
_cell.angle_beta   90.00
_cell.angle_gamma   90.00
#
_symmetry.space_group_name_H-M   'P 1'
#
loop_
_entity.id
_entity.type
_entity.pdbx_description
1 polymer ?
#
loop_
_entity_poly.entity_id
_entity_poly.type
_entity_poly.pdbx_seq_one_letter_code
_entity_poly.pdbx_strand_id
1 'polypeptide(L)'
;MSASVTQGAGRIIAGDCQLDRAALMRRGEQVAAGLAAMGIGQGDVVTVLLRNGMPYLEIIQACKRLGCYYCPINWHYTPDEVAYLVRDSGARLLIAEEDLWQAARAALPADLPSRRVGAAAVSEDYASWREAQAPYDGPVVAPRGHMAYTSGTTGRPKGVVRAPFPLDQLAQRLAAVEAVVEQAYGLRPGCRALLPAPVYHSAPSVFAQVALRVCETLVLAPRFDPLEVLRLIERHRIDTVYLVPIMYVRLLKLDPVQRAAFDLSSLRFVASTGAPCAPALKRAMIDWLGPVIHETYASSEAGMVTVIDSHEALARPGSAGRPIGGAQIRIYGDDGALCAPGQIGRIHVRQPAYADFTYRNNPEARSRIERDGLIGLGDLGYLDDDGYLFVCDRESDMVISGGVNIYPAEIEHHLTQYPGVADCAVFGVPDDEFGERLLALVQPAADTALAPEEVLRWLSTRVARYKVPRELRLRQTLPRDDNGKIAKRRLRDAFWAERDRKV
;
A
#
# COMPACT_ATOMS: atom_id res chain seq x y z
N MET A 1 -22.62 -3.54 29.22
CA MET A 1 -23.44 -2.47 28.60
C MET A 1 -23.07 -2.42 27.12
N SER A 2 -23.97 -2.93 26.29
CA SER A 2 -23.80 -3.00 24.83
C SER A 2 -23.86 -1.58 24.26
N ALA A 3 -22.75 -1.05 23.77
CA ALA A 3 -22.78 0.13 22.93
C ALA A 3 -23.45 -0.29 21.61
N SER A 4 -24.72 0.07 21.47
CA SER A 4 -25.43 -0.02 20.21
C SER A 4 -24.72 0.95 19.23
N VAL A 5 -23.84 0.40 18.41
CA VAL A 5 -23.43 1.08 17.16
C VAL A 5 -24.73 1.31 16.40
N THR A 6 -25.15 2.56 16.31
CA THR A 6 -26.29 2.98 15.49
C THR A 6 -26.08 2.38 14.09
N GLN A 7 -26.90 1.37 13.77
CA GLN A 7 -27.03 0.81 12.42
C GLN A 7 -27.69 1.87 11.52
N GLY A 8 -27.03 2.98 11.29
CA GLY A 8 -27.35 3.86 10.20
C GLY A 8 -27.14 3.12 8.88
N ALA A 9 -28.04 3.25 7.95
CA ALA A 9 -27.98 2.65 6.61
C ALA A 9 -26.76 3.19 5.88
N GLY A 10 -25.57 2.65 6.16
CA GLY A 10 -24.32 3.04 5.52
C GLY A 10 -24.41 2.81 4.02
N ARG A 11 -24.05 3.82 3.23
CA ARG A 11 -24.11 3.79 1.77
C ARG A 11 -22.76 3.41 1.18
N ILE A 12 -22.73 2.42 0.30
CA ILE A 12 -21.54 1.98 -0.42
C ILE A 12 -21.75 2.26 -1.91
N ILE A 13 -20.80 2.95 -2.51
CA ILE A 13 -20.82 3.34 -3.93
C ILE A 13 -19.55 2.82 -4.59
N ALA A 14 -19.71 2.05 -5.68
CA ALA A 14 -18.59 1.57 -6.48
C ALA A 14 -18.96 1.70 -7.97
N GLY A 15 -18.38 2.68 -8.66
CA GLY A 15 -18.82 3.07 -10.01
C GLY A 15 -20.29 3.45 -10.00
N ASP A 16 -21.07 2.86 -10.90
CA ASP A 16 -22.52 3.10 -11.01
C ASP A 16 -23.36 2.26 -10.03
N CYS A 17 -22.73 1.34 -9.29
CA CYS A 17 -23.41 0.49 -8.33
C CYS A 17 -23.46 1.15 -6.96
N GLN A 18 -24.67 1.25 -6.40
CA GLN A 18 -24.90 1.72 -5.04
C GLN A 18 -25.68 0.69 -4.24
N LEU A 19 -25.21 0.37 -3.04
CA LEU A 19 -25.88 -0.50 -2.10
C LEU A 19 -25.94 0.16 -0.71
N ASP A 20 -26.91 -0.24 0.10
CA ASP A 20 -26.79 -0.06 1.53
C ASP A 20 -25.91 -1.16 2.16
N ARG A 21 -25.47 -0.93 3.39
CA ARG A 21 -24.61 -1.89 4.10
C ARG A 21 -25.30 -3.25 4.27
N ALA A 22 -26.61 -3.28 4.54
CA ALA A 22 -27.34 -4.52 4.74
C ALA A 22 -27.42 -5.35 3.44
N ALA A 23 -27.61 -4.69 2.30
CA ALA A 23 -27.58 -5.35 0.98
C ALA A 23 -26.20 -5.90 0.65
N LEU A 24 -25.13 -5.15 0.91
CA LEU A 24 -23.77 -5.65 0.73
C LEU A 24 -23.49 -6.87 1.63
N MET A 25 -23.89 -6.80 2.89
CA MET A 25 -23.72 -7.93 3.82
C MET A 25 -24.49 -9.17 3.36
N ARG A 26 -25.75 -9.03 2.92
CA ARG A 26 -26.51 -10.16 2.34
C ARG A 26 -25.81 -10.77 1.12
N ARG A 27 -25.27 -9.96 0.22
CA ARG A 27 -24.48 -10.47 -0.91
C ARG A 27 -23.21 -11.17 -0.45
N GLY A 28 -22.52 -10.66 0.56
CA GLY A 28 -21.39 -11.32 1.20
C GLY A 28 -21.75 -12.68 1.80
N GLU A 29 -22.91 -12.80 2.46
CA GLU A 29 -23.43 -14.07 2.98
C GLU A 29 -23.78 -15.07 1.86
N GLN A 30 -24.30 -14.59 0.72
CA GLN A 30 -24.54 -15.43 -0.46
C GLN A 30 -23.23 -15.97 -1.03
N VAL A 31 -22.20 -15.10 -1.17
CA VAL A 31 -20.87 -15.57 -1.58
C VAL A 31 -20.29 -16.56 -0.59
N ALA A 32 -20.45 -16.32 0.73
CA ALA A 32 -20.02 -17.26 1.76
C ALA A 32 -20.70 -18.64 1.62
N ALA A 33 -22.02 -18.67 1.36
CA ALA A 33 -22.73 -19.92 1.11
C ALA A 33 -22.20 -20.66 -0.11
N GLY A 34 -21.93 -19.95 -1.21
CA GLY A 34 -21.35 -20.53 -2.42
C GLY A 34 -19.95 -21.08 -2.20
N LEU A 35 -19.10 -20.38 -1.43
CA LEU A 35 -17.78 -20.88 -1.04
C LEU A 35 -17.89 -22.14 -0.16
N ALA A 36 -18.78 -22.12 0.84
CA ALA A 36 -19.01 -23.27 1.72
C ALA A 36 -19.50 -24.48 0.94
N ALA A 37 -20.41 -24.31 -0.03
CA ALA A 37 -20.87 -25.39 -0.94
C ALA A 37 -19.76 -26.00 -1.78
N MET A 38 -18.69 -25.24 -2.05
CA MET A 38 -17.46 -25.71 -2.71
C MET A 38 -16.46 -26.36 -1.72
N GLY A 39 -16.83 -26.51 -0.45
CA GLY A 39 -15.96 -27.04 0.61
C GLY A 39 -14.83 -26.09 1.03
N ILE A 40 -14.99 -24.79 0.78
CA ILE A 40 -14.04 -23.75 1.18
C ILE A 40 -14.43 -23.19 2.54
N GLY A 41 -13.52 -23.20 3.50
CA GLY A 41 -13.79 -22.82 4.89
C GLY A 41 -12.56 -22.27 5.61
N GLN A 42 -12.53 -22.44 6.94
CA GLN A 42 -11.50 -21.86 7.81
C GLN A 42 -10.08 -22.21 7.36
N GLY A 43 -9.27 -21.18 7.12
CA GLY A 43 -7.86 -21.34 6.75
C GLY A 43 -7.60 -21.54 5.27
N ASP A 44 -8.63 -21.84 4.47
CA ASP A 44 -8.51 -21.88 3.02
C ASP A 44 -8.24 -20.51 2.42
N VAL A 45 -7.76 -20.47 1.19
CA VAL A 45 -7.38 -19.24 0.49
C VAL A 45 -8.23 -19.08 -0.77
N VAL A 46 -8.83 -17.90 -0.91
CA VAL A 46 -9.50 -17.45 -2.14
C VAL A 46 -8.64 -16.36 -2.75
N THR A 47 -8.14 -16.57 -3.95
CA THR A 47 -7.40 -15.54 -4.69
C THR A 47 -8.35 -14.61 -5.44
N VAL A 48 -8.02 -13.31 -5.47
CA VAL A 48 -8.88 -12.26 -6.00
C VAL A 48 -8.10 -11.42 -7.01
N LEU A 49 -8.43 -11.54 -8.28
CA LEU A 49 -7.84 -10.82 -9.41
C LEU A 49 -8.88 -9.87 -10.01
N LEU A 50 -9.18 -8.80 -9.27
CA LEU A 50 -10.23 -7.84 -9.60
C LEU A 50 -9.72 -6.40 -9.50
N ARG A 51 -10.31 -5.50 -10.28
CA ARG A 51 -10.26 -4.06 -10.04
C ARG A 51 -11.17 -3.67 -8.89
N ASN A 52 -11.11 -2.41 -8.46
CA ASN A 52 -12.01 -1.90 -7.44
C ASN A 52 -13.47 -1.99 -7.90
N GLY A 53 -14.30 -2.63 -7.10
CA GLY A 53 -15.71 -2.82 -7.42
C GLY A 53 -16.49 -3.49 -6.30
N MET A 54 -17.80 -3.57 -6.46
CA MET A 54 -18.69 -4.18 -5.47
C MET A 54 -18.35 -5.65 -5.19
N PRO A 55 -18.05 -6.50 -6.20
CA PRO A 55 -17.66 -7.89 -5.96
C PRO A 55 -16.47 -8.05 -5.02
N TYR A 56 -15.49 -7.13 -5.09
CA TYR A 56 -14.34 -7.15 -4.19
C TYR A 56 -14.75 -7.04 -2.72
N LEU A 57 -15.68 -6.14 -2.42
CA LEU A 57 -16.20 -5.93 -1.07
C LEU A 57 -17.06 -7.11 -0.59
N GLU A 58 -17.85 -7.70 -1.48
CA GLU A 58 -18.65 -8.91 -1.22
C GLU A 58 -17.75 -10.10 -0.81
N ILE A 59 -16.64 -10.32 -1.55
CA ILE A 59 -15.67 -11.38 -1.29
C ILE A 59 -14.95 -11.18 0.04
N ILE A 60 -14.55 -9.93 0.36
CA ILE A 60 -13.95 -9.62 1.66
C ILE A 60 -14.91 -10.03 2.82
N GLN A 61 -16.21 -9.70 2.70
CA GLN A 61 -17.18 -10.06 3.73
C GLN A 61 -17.37 -11.58 3.81
N ALA A 62 -17.47 -12.26 2.68
CA ALA A 62 -17.61 -13.72 2.61
C ALA A 62 -16.42 -14.44 3.25
N CYS A 63 -15.19 -14.05 2.90
CA CYS A 63 -14.00 -14.66 3.48
C CYS A 63 -13.90 -14.43 4.99
N LYS A 64 -14.27 -13.24 5.49
CA LYS A 64 -14.34 -12.97 6.93
C LYS A 64 -15.38 -13.87 7.60
N ARG A 65 -16.56 -14.03 6.98
CA ARG A 65 -17.66 -14.83 7.51
C ARG A 65 -17.31 -16.31 7.66
N LEU A 66 -16.52 -16.86 6.72
CA LEU A 66 -16.08 -18.24 6.71
C LEU A 66 -14.72 -18.48 7.38
N GLY A 67 -14.01 -17.42 7.81
CA GLY A 67 -12.65 -17.55 8.32
C GLY A 67 -11.64 -17.99 7.27
N CYS A 68 -11.87 -17.66 6.00
CA CYS A 68 -10.91 -17.84 4.92
C CYS A 68 -9.93 -16.67 4.82
N TYR A 69 -8.79 -16.89 4.22
CA TYR A 69 -7.95 -15.80 3.71
C TYR A 69 -8.44 -15.41 2.32
N TYR A 70 -8.55 -14.10 2.04
CA TYR A 70 -8.53 -13.65 0.65
C TYR A 70 -7.13 -13.18 0.30
N CYS A 71 -6.64 -13.61 -0.86
CA CYS A 71 -5.32 -13.26 -1.37
C CYS A 71 -5.50 -12.32 -2.57
N PRO A 72 -5.31 -11.01 -2.37
CA PRO A 72 -5.44 -10.04 -3.44
C PRO A 72 -4.26 -10.16 -4.40
N ILE A 73 -4.54 -10.13 -5.70
CA ILE A 73 -3.54 -10.15 -6.77
C ILE A 73 -3.57 -8.82 -7.50
N ASN A 74 -2.40 -8.22 -7.67
CA ASN A 74 -2.25 -7.04 -8.50
C ASN A 74 -2.57 -7.39 -9.97
N TRP A 75 -3.60 -6.77 -10.53
CA TRP A 75 -4.07 -7.05 -11.89
C TRP A 75 -3.11 -6.58 -13.00
N HIS A 76 -2.05 -5.87 -12.67
CA HIS A 76 -0.94 -5.55 -13.56
C HIS A 76 0.13 -6.66 -13.67
N TYR A 77 0.02 -7.71 -12.86
CA TYR A 77 0.98 -8.80 -12.90
C TYR A 77 0.88 -9.59 -14.21
N THR A 78 2.03 -10.09 -14.65
CA THR A 78 2.09 -11.01 -15.80
C THR A 78 1.38 -12.33 -15.47
N PRO A 79 0.96 -13.10 -16.47
CA PRO A 79 0.35 -14.42 -16.25
C PRO A 79 1.16 -15.34 -15.34
N ASP A 80 2.50 -15.34 -15.47
CA ASP A 80 3.39 -16.17 -14.65
C ASP A 80 3.46 -15.69 -13.20
N GLU A 81 3.44 -14.37 -12.96
CA GLU A 81 3.38 -13.80 -11.62
C GLU A 81 2.03 -14.15 -10.94
N VAL A 82 0.92 -14.05 -11.68
CA VAL A 82 -0.41 -14.47 -11.17
C VAL A 82 -0.40 -15.97 -10.83
N ALA A 83 0.11 -16.81 -11.71
CA ALA A 83 0.19 -18.24 -11.49
C ALA A 83 1.09 -18.62 -10.30
N TYR A 84 2.17 -17.87 -10.10
CA TYR A 84 3.02 -18.04 -8.91
C TYR A 84 2.23 -17.77 -7.62
N LEU A 85 1.51 -16.64 -7.52
CA LEU A 85 0.74 -16.31 -6.33
C LEU A 85 -0.37 -17.33 -6.05
N VAL A 86 -1.07 -17.78 -7.09
CA VAL A 86 -2.11 -18.81 -6.98
C VAL A 86 -1.54 -20.12 -6.39
N ARG A 87 -0.39 -20.59 -6.89
CA ARG A 87 0.25 -21.81 -6.39
C ARG A 87 0.81 -21.64 -4.99
N ASP A 88 1.56 -20.57 -4.75
CA ASP A 88 2.26 -20.34 -3.46
C ASP A 88 1.28 -20.07 -2.31
N SER A 89 0.19 -19.36 -2.59
CA SER A 89 -0.87 -19.12 -1.58
C SER A 89 -1.65 -20.41 -1.22
N GLY A 90 -1.62 -21.42 -2.07
CA GLY A 90 -2.46 -22.61 -1.95
C GLY A 90 -3.94 -22.30 -2.21
N ALA A 91 -4.20 -21.49 -3.24
CA ALA A 91 -5.55 -21.06 -3.59
C ALA A 91 -6.49 -22.25 -3.89
N ARG A 92 -7.68 -22.22 -3.28
CA ARG A 92 -8.76 -23.18 -3.53
C ARG A 92 -9.74 -22.67 -4.59
N LEU A 93 -9.75 -21.38 -4.86
CA LEU A 93 -10.60 -20.72 -5.84
C LEU A 93 -9.91 -19.45 -6.33
N LEU A 94 -10.06 -19.14 -7.61
CA LEU A 94 -9.76 -17.84 -8.20
C LEU A 94 -11.06 -17.12 -8.53
N ILE A 95 -11.23 -15.90 -8.00
CA ILE A 95 -12.29 -14.98 -8.46
C ILE A 95 -11.61 -13.86 -9.25
N ALA A 96 -11.95 -13.70 -10.52
CA ALA A 96 -11.30 -12.78 -11.43
C ALA A 96 -12.28 -12.05 -12.33
N GLU A 97 -11.94 -10.84 -12.79
CA GLU A 97 -12.62 -10.24 -13.94
C GLU A 97 -12.36 -11.05 -15.19
N GLU A 98 -13.33 -11.10 -16.09
CA GLU A 98 -13.27 -11.97 -17.30
C GLU A 98 -12.05 -11.68 -18.16
N ASP A 99 -11.74 -10.42 -18.44
CA ASP A 99 -10.59 -10.03 -19.26
C ASP A 99 -9.25 -10.40 -18.59
N LEU A 100 -9.14 -10.24 -17.27
CA LEU A 100 -7.95 -10.60 -16.49
C LEU A 100 -7.79 -12.12 -16.40
N TRP A 101 -8.89 -12.86 -16.26
CA TRP A 101 -8.86 -14.33 -16.30
C TRP A 101 -8.41 -14.83 -17.66
N GLN A 102 -8.96 -14.30 -18.75
CA GLN A 102 -8.55 -14.66 -20.12
C GLN A 102 -7.05 -14.44 -20.35
N ALA A 103 -6.52 -13.32 -19.86
CA ALA A 103 -5.10 -13.01 -19.98
C ALA A 103 -4.20 -14.02 -19.22
N ALA A 104 -4.65 -14.50 -18.05
CA ALA A 104 -3.84 -15.34 -17.16
C ALA A 104 -4.07 -16.85 -17.37
N ARG A 105 -5.20 -17.29 -17.96
CA ARG A 105 -5.69 -18.69 -17.94
C ARG A 105 -4.69 -19.75 -18.38
N ALA A 106 -3.86 -19.42 -19.37
CA ALA A 106 -2.89 -20.38 -19.91
C ALA A 106 -1.76 -20.75 -18.93
N ALA A 107 -1.48 -19.88 -17.95
CA ALA A 107 -0.47 -20.08 -16.91
C ALA A 107 -1.06 -20.65 -15.61
N LEU A 108 -2.38 -20.59 -15.43
CA LEU A 108 -3.06 -21.07 -14.22
C LEU A 108 -3.10 -22.61 -14.16
N PRO A 109 -3.15 -23.21 -12.94
CA PRO A 109 -3.42 -24.62 -12.79
C PRO A 109 -4.74 -25.03 -13.46
N ALA A 110 -4.73 -26.09 -14.25
CA ALA A 110 -5.90 -26.52 -15.05
C ALA A 110 -7.09 -26.97 -14.18
N ASP A 111 -6.82 -27.43 -12.98
CA ASP A 111 -7.79 -27.93 -11.99
C ASP A 111 -8.27 -26.85 -11.01
N LEU A 112 -7.78 -25.60 -11.11
CA LEU A 112 -8.19 -24.51 -10.23
C LEU A 112 -9.60 -24.03 -10.59
N PRO A 113 -10.58 -24.17 -9.68
CA PRO A 113 -11.90 -23.59 -9.89
C PRO A 113 -11.83 -22.08 -10.04
N SER A 114 -12.71 -21.50 -10.85
CA SER A 114 -12.82 -20.04 -10.98
C SER A 114 -14.27 -19.55 -10.94
N ARG A 115 -14.44 -18.27 -10.55
CA ARG A 115 -15.66 -17.49 -10.77
C ARG A 115 -15.27 -16.19 -11.46
N ARG A 116 -16.01 -15.83 -12.49
CA ARG A 116 -15.61 -14.74 -13.40
C ARG A 116 -16.61 -13.60 -13.32
N VAL A 117 -16.13 -12.43 -12.98
CA VAL A 117 -16.94 -11.20 -12.92
C VAL A 117 -17.04 -10.61 -14.33
N GLY A 118 -18.26 -10.36 -14.78
CA GLY A 118 -18.51 -9.83 -16.12
C GLY A 118 -18.53 -10.89 -17.25
N ALA A 119 -18.55 -12.17 -16.90
CA ALA A 119 -18.59 -13.29 -17.84
C ALA A 119 -20.03 -13.74 -18.14
N ALA A 120 -20.85 -12.84 -18.67
CA ALA A 120 -22.24 -13.15 -18.95
C ALA A 120 -22.42 -14.46 -19.78
N ALA A 121 -23.42 -15.24 -19.43
CA ALA A 121 -23.83 -16.47 -20.13
C ALA A 121 -22.87 -17.68 -20.03
N VAL A 122 -22.02 -17.75 -19.01
CA VAL A 122 -21.22 -18.93 -18.71
C VAL A 122 -21.52 -19.47 -17.31
N SER A 123 -21.27 -20.74 -17.07
CA SER A 123 -21.52 -21.42 -15.77
C SER A 123 -20.71 -20.85 -14.62
N GLU A 124 -19.57 -20.22 -14.91
CA GLU A 124 -18.64 -19.62 -13.95
C GLU A 124 -18.95 -18.15 -13.68
N ASP A 125 -20.05 -17.59 -14.23
CA ASP A 125 -20.41 -16.20 -13.95
C ASP A 125 -20.62 -15.96 -12.46
N TYR A 126 -19.88 -14.98 -11.92
CA TYR A 126 -19.88 -14.66 -10.50
C TYR A 126 -21.25 -14.19 -9.99
N ALA A 127 -21.92 -13.35 -10.76
CA ALA A 127 -23.19 -12.77 -10.34
C ALA A 127 -24.30 -13.84 -10.26
N SER A 128 -24.44 -14.64 -11.31
CA SER A 128 -25.40 -15.75 -11.36
C SER A 128 -25.10 -16.81 -10.29
N TRP A 129 -23.83 -17.15 -10.09
CA TRP A 129 -23.41 -18.09 -9.04
C TRP A 129 -23.77 -17.57 -7.64
N ARG A 130 -23.52 -16.29 -7.35
CA ARG A 130 -23.88 -15.67 -6.07
C ARG A 130 -25.41 -15.65 -5.87
N GLU A 131 -26.15 -15.20 -6.88
CA GLU A 131 -27.62 -15.05 -6.81
C GLU A 131 -28.35 -16.38 -6.64
N ALA A 132 -27.76 -17.46 -7.08
CA ALA A 132 -28.28 -18.82 -6.85
C ALA A 132 -28.17 -19.29 -5.38
N GLN A 133 -27.44 -18.57 -4.53
CA GLN A 133 -27.21 -18.96 -3.13
C GLN A 133 -28.19 -18.26 -2.18
N ALA A 134 -28.73 -19.02 -1.22
CA ALA A 134 -29.30 -18.44 -0.01
C ALA A 134 -28.17 -17.83 0.86
N PRO A 135 -28.45 -16.81 1.69
CA PRO A 135 -27.46 -16.32 2.65
C PRO A 135 -26.94 -17.44 3.57
N TYR A 136 -25.65 -17.39 3.89
CA TYR A 136 -24.99 -18.37 4.75
C TYR A 136 -25.48 -18.23 6.19
N ASP A 137 -25.98 -19.33 6.76
CA ASP A 137 -26.51 -19.43 8.13
C ASP A 137 -25.64 -20.27 9.08
N GLY A 138 -24.47 -20.69 8.63
CA GLY A 138 -23.55 -21.52 9.41
C GLY A 138 -22.92 -20.79 10.61
N PRO A 139 -22.06 -21.46 11.39
CA PRO A 139 -21.50 -20.93 12.63
C PRO A 139 -20.67 -19.68 12.45
N VAL A 140 -20.58 -18.87 13.52
CA VAL A 140 -19.63 -17.75 13.59
C VAL A 140 -18.24 -18.30 13.84
N VAL A 141 -17.28 -17.87 13.04
CA VAL A 141 -15.88 -18.28 13.14
C VAL A 141 -14.97 -17.06 13.27
N ALA A 142 -13.74 -17.28 13.76
CA ALA A 142 -12.75 -16.22 13.86
C ALA A 142 -12.34 -15.74 12.46
N PRO A 143 -12.58 -14.47 12.12
CA PRO A 143 -12.27 -13.95 10.80
C PRO A 143 -10.76 -13.93 10.57
N ARG A 144 -10.35 -14.24 9.34
CA ARG A 144 -8.99 -14.02 8.86
C ARG A 144 -8.95 -12.79 7.96
N GLY A 145 -7.77 -12.19 7.85
CA GLY A 145 -7.55 -11.03 7.01
C GLY A 145 -7.13 -11.39 5.59
N HIS A 146 -6.56 -10.40 4.91
CA HIS A 146 -5.94 -10.62 3.62
C HIS A 146 -4.56 -11.28 3.76
N MET A 147 -4.22 -12.13 2.79
CA MET A 147 -2.88 -12.64 2.59
C MET A 147 -2.19 -11.76 1.55
N ALA A 148 -1.56 -10.67 1.98
CA ALA A 148 -0.86 -9.77 1.08
C ALA A 148 0.50 -10.33 0.68
N TYR A 149 0.81 -10.29 -0.62
CA TYR A 149 2.14 -10.63 -1.11
C TYR A 149 3.02 -9.38 -1.17
N THR A 150 4.17 -9.43 -0.49
CA THR A 150 5.16 -8.35 -0.47
C THR A 150 6.35 -8.73 -1.34
N SER A 151 6.90 -7.75 -2.07
CA SER A 151 8.13 -7.92 -2.85
C SER A 151 9.32 -8.04 -1.88
N GLY A 152 9.55 -9.21 -1.32
CA GLY A 152 10.67 -9.46 -0.42
C GLY A 152 12.02 -9.03 -1.04
N THR A 153 12.95 -8.58 -0.22
CA THR A 153 14.32 -8.19 -0.61
C THR A 153 15.12 -9.33 -1.27
N THR A 154 14.65 -10.58 -1.15
CA THR A 154 15.38 -11.80 -1.54
C THR A 154 14.86 -12.51 -2.79
N GLY A 155 14.00 -11.91 -3.61
CA GLY A 155 13.56 -12.54 -4.87
C GLY A 155 12.04 -12.59 -5.09
N ARG A 156 11.39 -13.75 -4.86
CA ARG A 156 9.96 -13.92 -5.11
C ARG A 156 9.12 -13.29 -4.00
N PRO A 157 7.93 -12.75 -4.32
CA PRO A 157 7.01 -12.21 -3.32
C PRO A 157 6.65 -13.23 -2.25
N LYS A 158 6.49 -12.77 -0.99
CA LYS A 158 6.13 -13.60 0.16
C LYS A 158 4.73 -13.22 0.65
N GLY A 159 3.89 -14.23 0.90
CA GLY A 159 2.53 -14.02 1.43
C GLY A 159 2.56 -13.82 2.94
N VAL A 160 2.13 -12.66 3.41
CA VAL A 160 2.01 -12.33 4.84
C VAL A 160 0.72 -12.95 5.38
N VAL A 161 0.85 -13.86 6.35
CA VAL A 161 -0.26 -14.59 6.97
C VAL A 161 -0.34 -14.26 8.44
N ARG A 162 -1.51 -13.80 8.90
CA ARG A 162 -1.78 -13.54 10.31
C ARG A 162 -2.70 -14.59 10.91
N ALA A 163 -2.40 -15.05 12.12
CA ALA A 163 -3.34 -15.88 12.88
C ALA A 163 -4.62 -15.08 13.19
N PRO A 164 -5.80 -15.74 13.20
CA PRO A 164 -7.02 -15.08 13.64
C PRO A 164 -6.95 -14.75 15.13
N PHE A 165 -7.62 -13.69 15.54
CA PHE A 165 -7.83 -13.42 16.96
C PHE A 165 -8.78 -14.46 17.57
N PRO A 166 -8.57 -14.88 18.81
CA PRO A 166 -9.54 -15.73 19.54
C PRO A 166 -10.92 -15.06 19.58
N LEU A 167 -11.98 -15.84 19.44
CA LEU A 167 -13.36 -15.32 19.40
C LEU A 167 -13.75 -14.55 20.66
N ASP A 168 -13.31 -14.99 21.81
CA ASP A 168 -13.53 -14.34 23.10
C ASP A 168 -12.84 -12.98 23.24
N GLN A 169 -11.76 -12.74 22.50
CA GLN A 169 -11.01 -11.49 22.46
C GLN A 169 -11.34 -10.64 21.24
N LEU A 170 -12.11 -11.17 20.28
CA LEU A 170 -12.26 -10.58 18.94
C LEU A 170 -12.74 -9.12 18.99
N ALA A 171 -13.77 -8.83 19.81
CA ALA A 171 -14.33 -7.48 19.90
C ALA A 171 -13.29 -6.47 20.43
N GLN A 172 -12.54 -6.83 21.45
CA GLN A 172 -11.49 -5.99 22.04
C GLN A 172 -10.33 -5.77 21.04
N ARG A 173 -9.89 -6.83 20.35
CA ARG A 173 -8.81 -6.77 19.38
C ARG A 173 -9.18 -5.94 18.15
N LEU A 174 -10.41 -6.10 17.66
CA LEU A 174 -10.90 -5.28 16.54
C LEU A 174 -11.00 -3.81 16.92
N ALA A 175 -11.48 -3.49 18.14
CA ALA A 175 -11.52 -2.12 18.63
C ALA A 175 -10.11 -1.48 18.72
N ALA A 176 -9.10 -2.24 19.14
CA ALA A 176 -7.72 -1.76 19.15
C ALA A 176 -7.18 -1.48 17.73
N VAL A 177 -7.49 -2.35 16.76
CA VAL A 177 -7.14 -2.11 15.34
C VAL A 177 -7.88 -0.88 14.82
N GLU A 178 -9.17 -0.72 15.12
CA GLU A 178 -9.96 0.44 14.68
C GLU A 178 -9.41 1.76 15.24
N ALA A 179 -9.00 1.77 16.52
CA ALA A 179 -8.39 2.96 17.11
C ALA A 179 -7.07 3.35 16.43
N VAL A 180 -6.25 2.39 16.01
CA VAL A 180 -5.04 2.64 15.21
C VAL A 180 -5.40 3.17 13.83
N VAL A 181 -6.42 2.58 13.17
CA VAL A 181 -6.87 3.01 11.85
C VAL A 181 -7.52 4.40 11.89
N GLU A 182 -8.24 4.74 12.96
CA GLU A 182 -8.78 6.08 13.15
C GLU A 182 -7.65 7.12 13.23
N GLN A 183 -6.61 6.87 14.01
CA GLN A 183 -5.45 7.76 14.10
C GLN A 183 -4.71 7.90 12.77
N ALA A 184 -4.52 6.80 12.05
CA ALA A 184 -3.71 6.77 10.83
C ALA A 184 -4.48 7.20 9.57
N TYR A 185 -5.78 6.92 9.50
CA TYR A 185 -6.59 7.12 8.28
C TYR A 185 -7.83 7.99 8.49
N GLY A 186 -8.08 8.47 9.71
CA GLY A 186 -9.24 9.33 10.02
C GLY A 186 -10.59 8.63 9.92
N LEU A 187 -10.62 7.29 9.84
CA LEU A 187 -11.86 6.53 9.74
C LEU A 187 -12.54 6.44 11.10
N ARG A 188 -13.62 7.17 11.26
CA ARG A 188 -14.41 7.29 12.48
C ARG A 188 -15.90 7.06 12.21
N PRO A 189 -16.72 6.75 13.24
CA PRO A 189 -18.16 6.61 13.05
C PRO A 189 -18.79 7.82 12.36
N GLY A 190 -19.58 7.56 11.32
CA GLY A 190 -20.30 8.58 10.57
C GLY A 190 -19.49 9.34 9.53
N CYS A 191 -18.18 9.06 9.35
CA CYS A 191 -17.40 9.71 8.30
C CYS A 191 -17.86 9.28 6.88
N ARG A 192 -17.49 10.11 5.90
CA ARG A 192 -17.76 9.89 4.47
C ARG A 192 -16.43 9.70 3.77
N ALA A 193 -16.13 8.46 3.43
CA ALA A 193 -14.81 8.05 2.98
C ALA A 193 -14.74 7.84 1.46
N LEU A 194 -13.62 8.23 0.85
CA LEU A 194 -13.29 7.95 -0.55
C LEU A 194 -12.00 7.14 -0.63
N LEU A 195 -12.05 6.04 -1.37
CA LEU A 195 -10.91 5.18 -1.67
C LEU A 195 -10.68 5.08 -3.18
N PRO A 196 -9.78 5.89 -3.76
CA PRO A 196 -9.41 5.80 -5.17
C PRO A 196 -8.21 4.87 -5.42
N ALA A 197 -7.54 4.42 -4.36
CA ALA A 197 -6.40 3.51 -4.46
C ALA A 197 -6.86 2.05 -4.63
N PRO A 198 -6.04 1.19 -5.30
CA PRO A 198 -6.41 -0.20 -5.54
C PRO A 198 -6.51 -1.02 -4.24
N VAL A 199 -7.64 -1.70 -4.05
CA VAL A 199 -7.91 -2.54 -2.86
C VAL A 199 -7.00 -3.78 -2.78
N TYR A 200 -6.36 -4.16 -3.87
CA TYR A 200 -5.41 -5.29 -3.83
C TYR A 200 -4.14 -5.01 -3.00
N HIS A 201 -3.84 -3.75 -2.69
CA HIS A 201 -2.78 -3.43 -1.74
C HIS A 201 -3.26 -3.50 -0.29
N SER A 202 -2.33 -3.81 0.61
CA SER A 202 -2.62 -4.04 2.03
C SER A 202 -3.28 -2.84 2.72
N ALA A 203 -2.72 -1.63 2.54
CA ALA A 203 -3.21 -0.43 3.21
C ALA A 203 -4.61 0.01 2.69
N PRO A 204 -4.88 0.13 1.37
CA PRO A 204 -6.22 0.35 0.85
C PRO A 204 -7.23 -0.73 1.24
N SER A 205 -6.79 -2.00 1.32
CA SER A 205 -7.64 -3.09 1.77
C SER A 205 -8.09 -2.93 3.23
N VAL A 206 -7.17 -2.54 4.12
CA VAL A 206 -7.51 -2.23 5.53
C VAL A 206 -8.44 -1.02 5.61
N PHE A 207 -8.15 0.04 4.82
CA PHE A 207 -9.03 1.21 4.74
C PHE A 207 -10.46 0.80 4.35
N ALA A 208 -10.64 0.03 3.26
CA ALA A 208 -11.95 -0.43 2.82
C ALA A 208 -12.68 -1.25 3.89
N GLN A 209 -11.97 -2.17 4.55
CA GLN A 209 -12.54 -3.05 5.57
C GLN A 209 -13.06 -2.30 6.80
N VAL A 210 -12.33 -1.28 7.27
CA VAL A 210 -12.74 -0.46 8.41
C VAL A 210 -13.82 0.53 7.97
N ALA A 211 -13.68 1.18 6.81
CA ALA A 211 -14.69 2.08 6.27
C ALA A 211 -16.08 1.40 6.12
N LEU A 212 -16.12 0.15 5.67
CA LEU A 212 -17.36 -0.63 5.61
C LEU A 212 -18.04 -0.81 6.97
N ARG A 213 -17.31 -0.72 8.07
CA ARG A 213 -17.86 -0.88 9.42
C ARG A 213 -18.33 0.43 10.04
N VAL A 214 -17.54 1.52 9.84
CA VAL A 214 -17.71 2.75 10.62
C VAL A 214 -18.29 3.92 9.83
N CYS A 215 -18.04 3.99 8.50
CA CYS A 215 -18.46 5.15 7.72
C CYS A 215 -19.95 5.19 7.42
N GLU A 216 -20.52 6.38 7.35
CA GLU A 216 -21.86 6.63 6.79
C GLU A 216 -21.87 6.35 5.28
N THR A 217 -20.82 6.79 4.60
CA THR A 217 -20.67 6.58 3.15
C THR A 217 -19.26 6.11 2.84
N LEU A 218 -19.13 5.05 2.04
CA LEU A 218 -17.89 4.63 1.41
C LEU A 218 -18.04 4.75 -0.11
N VAL A 219 -17.20 5.56 -0.73
CA VAL A 219 -17.05 5.64 -2.19
C VAL A 219 -15.78 4.92 -2.58
N LEU A 220 -15.91 3.85 -3.36
CA LEU A 220 -14.81 3.10 -3.94
C LEU A 220 -14.69 3.48 -5.41
N ALA A 221 -13.69 4.29 -5.76
CA ALA A 221 -13.46 4.65 -7.14
C ALA A 221 -12.84 3.46 -7.92
N PRO A 222 -13.28 3.17 -9.14
CA PRO A 222 -12.75 2.05 -9.93
C PRO A 222 -11.25 2.17 -10.20
N ARG A 223 -10.78 3.40 -10.38
CA ARG A 223 -9.37 3.77 -10.56
C ARG A 223 -9.15 5.20 -10.10
N PHE A 224 -7.88 5.55 -9.88
CA PHE A 224 -7.53 6.94 -9.63
C PHE A 224 -7.58 7.76 -10.93
N ASP A 225 -8.41 8.79 -10.92
CA ASP A 225 -8.40 9.89 -11.89
C ASP A 225 -8.45 11.20 -11.12
N PRO A 226 -7.52 12.16 -11.36
CA PRO A 226 -7.44 13.38 -10.55
C PRO A 226 -8.72 14.22 -10.56
N LEU A 227 -9.35 14.42 -11.71
CA LEU A 227 -10.59 15.21 -11.82
C LEU A 227 -11.77 14.48 -11.20
N GLU A 228 -11.86 13.16 -11.41
CA GLU A 228 -12.92 12.36 -10.83
C GLU A 228 -12.84 12.31 -9.30
N VAL A 229 -11.65 12.25 -8.73
CA VAL A 229 -11.45 12.33 -7.27
C VAL A 229 -12.03 13.65 -6.72
N LEU A 230 -11.76 14.79 -7.37
CA LEU A 230 -12.30 16.08 -6.94
C LEU A 230 -13.83 16.14 -7.06
N ARG A 231 -14.39 15.62 -8.16
CA ARG A 231 -15.85 15.50 -8.34
C ARG A 231 -16.50 14.63 -7.28
N LEU A 232 -15.89 13.50 -6.95
CA LEU A 232 -16.42 12.59 -5.94
C LEU A 232 -16.35 13.20 -4.53
N ILE A 233 -15.29 13.95 -4.19
CA ILE A 233 -15.19 14.69 -2.93
C ILE A 233 -16.33 15.68 -2.80
N GLU A 234 -16.53 16.54 -3.79
CA GLU A 234 -17.61 17.53 -3.81
C GLU A 234 -18.98 16.86 -3.78
N ARG A 235 -19.26 15.97 -4.74
CA ARG A 235 -20.56 15.32 -4.94
C ARG A 235 -21.05 14.56 -3.71
N HIS A 236 -20.15 13.87 -3.02
CA HIS A 236 -20.49 13.04 -1.88
C HIS A 236 -20.13 13.70 -0.55
N ARG A 237 -19.65 14.95 -0.55
CA ARG A 237 -19.23 15.68 0.65
C ARG A 237 -18.27 14.84 1.48
N ILE A 238 -17.25 14.27 0.82
CA ILE A 238 -16.25 13.40 1.44
C ILE A 238 -15.46 14.20 2.47
N ASP A 239 -15.30 13.65 3.66
CA ASP A 239 -14.48 14.22 4.71
C ASP A 239 -13.15 13.49 4.92
N THR A 240 -13.06 12.22 4.49
CA THR A 240 -11.88 11.37 4.67
C THR A 240 -11.51 10.72 3.34
N VAL A 241 -10.28 10.91 2.87
CA VAL A 241 -9.79 10.31 1.62
C VAL A 241 -8.44 9.64 1.82
N TYR A 242 -8.27 8.47 1.18
CA TYR A 242 -6.98 7.77 1.12
C TYR A 242 -6.28 8.10 -0.19
N LEU A 243 -5.07 8.63 -0.10
CA LEU A 243 -4.23 8.95 -1.26
C LEU A 243 -2.80 8.41 -1.02
N VAL A 244 -2.00 8.40 -2.08
CA VAL A 244 -0.57 8.10 -2.01
C VAL A 244 0.22 9.21 -2.71
N PRO A 245 1.53 9.39 -2.43
CA PRO A 245 2.28 10.55 -2.92
C PRO A 245 2.22 10.79 -4.42
N ILE A 246 2.18 9.75 -5.27
CA ILE A 246 2.02 9.93 -6.72
C ILE A 246 0.66 10.54 -7.10
N MET A 247 -0.37 10.26 -6.31
CA MET A 247 -1.69 10.87 -6.51
C MET A 247 -1.66 12.37 -6.19
N TYR A 248 -0.88 12.78 -5.19
CA TYR A 248 -0.61 14.19 -4.90
C TYR A 248 0.04 14.91 -6.10
N VAL A 249 1.08 14.29 -6.68
CA VAL A 249 1.74 14.82 -7.87
C VAL A 249 0.74 15.01 -9.01
N ARG A 250 -0.12 14.00 -9.27
CA ARG A 250 -1.12 14.06 -10.34
C ARG A 250 -2.21 15.11 -10.09
N LEU A 251 -2.65 15.26 -8.83
CA LEU A 251 -3.62 16.30 -8.43
C LEU A 251 -3.03 17.71 -8.58
N LEU A 252 -1.79 17.92 -8.13
CA LEU A 252 -1.11 19.22 -8.25
C LEU A 252 -0.76 19.60 -9.69
N LYS A 253 -0.67 18.63 -10.61
CA LYS A 253 -0.49 18.87 -12.05
C LYS A 253 -1.75 19.35 -12.78
N LEU A 254 -2.93 19.23 -12.17
CA LEU A 254 -4.14 19.85 -12.72
C LEU A 254 -3.96 21.36 -12.76
N ASP A 255 -4.53 21.98 -13.80
CA ASP A 255 -4.59 23.44 -13.90
C ASP A 255 -5.19 24.04 -12.62
N PRO A 256 -4.59 25.12 -12.04
CA PRO A 256 -5.12 25.77 -10.84
C PRO A 256 -6.57 26.20 -10.96
N VAL A 257 -7.04 26.64 -12.14
CA VAL A 257 -8.44 27.00 -12.39
C VAL A 257 -9.34 25.76 -12.29
N GLN A 258 -8.90 24.64 -12.85
CA GLN A 258 -9.64 23.37 -12.73
C GLN A 258 -9.74 22.92 -11.27
N ARG A 259 -8.63 23.03 -10.49
CA ARG A 259 -8.64 22.67 -9.06
C ARG A 259 -9.57 23.56 -8.24
N ALA A 260 -9.60 24.86 -8.53
CA ALA A 260 -10.43 25.85 -7.85
C ALA A 260 -11.92 25.73 -8.17
N ALA A 261 -12.29 24.98 -9.20
CA ALA A 261 -13.68 24.79 -9.60
C ALA A 261 -14.48 23.86 -8.66
N PHE A 262 -13.80 23.13 -7.75
CA PHE A 262 -14.45 22.15 -6.86
C PHE A 262 -14.52 22.63 -5.41
N ASP A 263 -15.65 22.40 -4.76
CA ASP A 263 -15.81 22.60 -3.31
C ASP A 263 -15.22 21.43 -2.52
N LEU A 264 -14.02 21.61 -2.00
CA LEU A 264 -13.32 20.62 -1.17
C LEU A 264 -13.44 20.90 0.34
N SER A 265 -14.28 21.85 0.74
CA SER A 265 -14.42 22.32 2.15
C SER A 265 -14.92 21.24 3.12
N SER A 266 -15.43 20.12 2.60
CA SER A 266 -15.83 18.98 3.41
C SER A 266 -14.64 18.16 3.95
N LEU A 267 -13.45 18.24 3.32
CA LEU A 267 -12.29 17.47 3.73
C LEU A 267 -11.85 17.82 5.16
N ARG A 268 -11.56 16.77 5.93
CA ARG A 268 -11.04 16.84 7.30
C ARG A 268 -9.80 15.98 7.49
N PHE A 269 -9.64 14.92 6.68
CA PHE A 269 -8.54 13.98 6.80
C PHE A 269 -8.14 13.44 5.42
N VAL A 270 -6.91 13.68 5.01
CA VAL A 270 -6.29 13.08 3.82
C VAL A 270 -5.20 12.14 4.30
N ALA A 271 -5.48 10.85 4.30
CA ALA A 271 -4.54 9.82 4.69
C ALA A 271 -3.52 9.54 3.57
N SER A 272 -2.24 9.50 3.90
CA SER A 272 -1.16 9.17 2.97
C SER A 272 -0.24 8.08 3.53
N THR A 273 0.12 7.12 2.72
CA THR A 273 1.08 6.07 3.05
C THR A 273 1.60 5.38 1.79
N GLY A 274 2.44 4.35 1.95
CA GLY A 274 2.85 3.45 0.87
C GLY A 274 4.13 3.85 0.16
N ALA A 275 4.54 5.12 0.20
CA ALA A 275 5.81 5.61 -0.31
C ALA A 275 6.24 6.86 0.49
N PRO A 276 7.54 7.20 0.54
CA PRO A 276 7.98 8.47 1.11
C PRO A 276 7.34 9.66 0.38
N CYS A 277 6.87 10.65 1.14
CA CYS A 277 6.33 11.89 0.60
C CYS A 277 7.36 13.01 0.74
N ALA A 278 7.85 13.54 -0.38
CA ALA A 278 8.80 14.64 -0.36
C ALA A 278 8.23 15.84 0.42
N PRO A 279 9.01 16.52 1.31
CA PRO A 279 8.53 17.64 2.10
C PRO A 279 7.91 18.77 1.28
N ALA A 280 8.49 19.08 0.12
CA ALA A 280 7.95 20.11 -0.77
C ALA A 280 6.56 19.73 -1.34
N LEU A 281 6.38 18.44 -1.72
CA LEU A 281 5.11 17.91 -2.19
C LEU A 281 4.04 17.97 -1.09
N LYS A 282 4.40 17.56 0.13
CA LYS A 282 3.52 17.59 1.28
C LYS A 282 3.10 19.03 1.61
N ARG A 283 4.05 19.97 1.61
CA ARG A 283 3.78 21.40 1.80
C ARG A 283 2.80 21.94 0.75
N ALA A 284 3.01 21.64 -0.54
CA ALA A 284 2.12 22.10 -1.60
C ALA A 284 0.68 21.55 -1.44
N MET A 285 0.53 20.34 -0.93
CA MET A 285 -0.80 19.78 -0.62
C MET A 285 -1.44 20.47 0.58
N ILE A 286 -0.65 20.80 1.63
CA ILE A 286 -1.13 21.52 2.81
C ILE A 286 -1.51 22.95 2.43
N ASP A 287 -0.72 23.64 1.61
CA ASP A 287 -1.01 24.99 1.13
C ASP A 287 -2.31 25.06 0.32
N TRP A 288 -2.62 23.97 -0.42
CA TRP A 288 -3.84 23.87 -1.21
C TRP A 288 -5.06 23.44 -0.41
N LEU A 289 -4.98 22.36 0.36
CA LEU A 289 -6.13 21.73 1.03
C LEU A 289 -6.29 22.16 2.50
N GLY A 290 -5.32 22.90 3.06
CA GLY A 290 -5.25 23.21 4.47
C GLY A 290 -4.60 22.07 5.29
N PRO A 291 -4.61 22.17 6.64
CA PRO A 291 -3.92 21.27 7.54
C PRO A 291 -4.64 19.94 7.76
N VAL A 292 -5.06 19.31 6.66
CA VAL A 292 -5.82 18.03 6.66
C VAL A 292 -4.97 16.84 6.22
N ILE A 293 -3.70 17.05 5.88
CA ILE A 293 -2.78 16.01 5.39
C ILE A 293 -2.18 15.24 6.56
N HIS A 294 -2.29 13.91 6.52
CA HIS A 294 -1.70 13.00 7.48
C HIS A 294 -0.90 11.93 6.76
N GLU A 295 0.28 11.60 7.26
CA GLU A 295 1.11 10.55 6.69
C GLU A 295 1.40 9.47 7.74
N THR A 296 1.44 8.22 7.27
CA THR A 296 1.64 7.04 8.11
C THR A 296 2.77 6.19 7.55
N TYR A 297 3.75 5.83 8.39
CA TYR A 297 4.67 4.75 8.10
C TYR A 297 4.05 3.42 8.49
N ALA A 298 3.97 2.51 7.52
CA ALA A 298 3.29 1.24 7.65
C ALA A 298 3.90 0.16 6.75
N SER A 299 3.65 -1.10 7.08
CA SER A 299 3.95 -2.23 6.21
C SER A 299 2.87 -3.31 6.30
N SER A 300 2.88 -4.26 5.36
CA SER A 300 1.98 -5.43 5.43
C SER A 300 2.28 -6.29 6.65
N GLU A 301 3.55 -6.35 7.06
CA GLU A 301 4.05 -7.13 8.18
C GLU A 301 3.76 -6.47 9.53
N ALA A 302 4.05 -5.19 9.68
CA ALA A 302 3.90 -4.49 10.96
C ALA A 302 2.49 -3.88 11.15
N GLY A 303 1.78 -3.55 10.06
CA GLY A 303 0.62 -2.68 10.13
C GLY A 303 1.03 -1.21 10.20
N MET A 304 0.19 -0.34 10.77
CA MET A 304 0.43 1.10 10.90
C MET A 304 1.24 1.39 12.14
N VAL A 305 2.39 2.03 11.98
CA VAL A 305 3.38 2.22 13.05
C VAL A 305 3.38 3.65 13.56
N THR A 306 3.43 4.64 12.65
CA THR A 306 3.48 6.05 13.03
C THR A 306 2.40 6.86 12.33
N VAL A 307 2.17 8.08 12.80
CA VAL A 307 1.42 9.11 12.10
C VAL A 307 2.08 10.47 12.31
N ILE A 308 1.98 11.33 11.31
CA ILE A 308 2.33 12.74 11.38
C ILE A 308 1.20 13.57 10.78
N ASP A 309 0.79 14.61 11.46
CA ASP A 309 -0.19 15.58 10.94
C ASP A 309 0.48 16.71 10.15
N SER A 310 -0.34 17.61 9.60
CA SER A 310 0.15 18.73 8.79
C SER A 310 1.03 19.71 9.57
N HIS A 311 0.72 20.00 10.82
CA HIS A 311 1.47 20.97 11.64
C HIS A 311 2.84 20.38 12.02
N GLU A 312 2.84 19.13 12.46
CA GLU A 312 4.08 18.40 12.77
C GLU A 312 4.96 18.23 11.52
N ALA A 313 4.35 17.92 10.36
CA ALA A 313 5.08 17.76 9.11
C ALA A 313 5.73 19.06 8.61
N LEU A 314 5.11 20.21 8.86
CA LEU A 314 5.69 21.52 8.56
C LEU A 314 6.82 21.88 9.52
N ALA A 315 6.69 21.53 10.80
CA ALA A 315 7.71 21.75 11.83
C ALA A 315 8.91 20.78 11.69
N ARG A 316 8.68 19.55 11.17
CA ARG A 316 9.69 18.49 11.02
C ARG A 316 9.68 17.90 9.61
N PRO A 317 10.17 18.67 8.62
CA PRO A 317 10.19 18.22 7.23
C PRO A 317 10.95 16.89 7.05
N GLY A 318 10.32 15.93 6.36
CA GLY A 318 10.91 14.60 6.11
C GLY A 318 10.61 13.54 7.18
N SER A 319 10.03 13.92 8.31
CA SER A 319 9.60 12.94 9.32
C SER A 319 8.38 12.14 8.84
N ALA A 320 8.36 10.86 9.21
CA ALA A 320 7.24 9.94 9.08
C ALA A 320 6.36 9.88 10.34
N GLY A 321 6.61 10.76 11.34
CA GLY A 321 5.79 10.91 12.53
C GLY A 321 6.23 10.09 13.73
N ARG A 322 5.35 10.01 14.74
CA ARG A 322 5.57 9.31 16.01
C ARG A 322 4.74 8.03 16.09
N PRO A 323 5.17 7.06 16.93
CA PRO A 323 4.44 5.83 17.17
C PRO A 323 2.99 6.06 17.61
N ILE A 324 2.05 5.26 17.08
CA ILE A 324 0.63 5.28 17.43
C ILE A 324 0.18 3.94 18.01
N GLY A 325 -0.91 3.93 18.78
CA GLY A 325 -1.55 2.70 19.28
C GLY A 325 -0.61 1.78 20.06
N GLY A 326 0.39 2.35 20.76
CA GLY A 326 1.39 1.57 21.51
C GLY A 326 2.47 0.93 20.64
N ALA A 327 2.62 1.35 19.38
CA ALA A 327 3.71 0.89 18.52
C ALA A 327 5.07 1.19 19.14
N GLN A 328 6.01 0.26 18.94
CA GLN A 328 7.40 0.39 19.39
C GLN A 328 8.31 0.50 18.18
N ILE A 329 9.30 1.38 18.27
CA ILE A 329 10.34 1.56 17.26
C ILE A 329 11.70 1.51 17.97
N ARG A 330 12.64 0.76 17.40
CA ARG A 330 14.04 0.75 17.80
C ARG A 330 14.92 0.85 16.57
N ILE A 331 16.02 1.55 16.70
CA ILE A 331 17.01 1.68 15.63
C ILE A 331 18.28 0.94 16.08
N TYR A 332 18.76 0.03 15.26
CA TYR A 332 19.96 -0.75 15.54
C TYR A 332 21.07 -0.44 14.54
N GLY A 333 22.27 -0.19 15.05
CA GLY A 333 23.49 -0.03 14.28
C GLY A 333 24.00 -1.35 13.66
N ASP A 334 25.05 -1.26 12.87
CA ASP A 334 25.70 -2.42 12.24
C ASP A 334 26.31 -3.38 13.26
N ASP A 335 26.80 -2.86 14.39
CA ASP A 335 27.27 -3.63 15.54
C ASP A 335 26.14 -4.31 16.32
N GLY A 336 24.90 -3.96 16.00
CA GLY A 336 23.72 -4.46 16.66
C GLY A 336 23.38 -3.74 17.97
N ALA A 337 24.06 -2.69 18.35
CA ALA A 337 23.68 -1.84 19.47
C ALA A 337 22.52 -0.93 19.11
N LEU A 338 21.81 -0.41 20.12
CA LEU A 338 20.81 0.64 19.92
C LEU A 338 21.50 1.94 19.54
N CYS A 339 21.01 2.57 18.48
CA CYS A 339 21.47 3.86 18.03
C CYS A 339 21.01 4.99 18.97
N ALA A 340 21.86 6.01 19.16
CA ALA A 340 21.48 7.26 19.77
C ALA A 340 20.52 8.05 18.84
N PRO A 341 19.74 9.01 19.40
CA PRO A 341 18.93 9.92 18.57
C PRO A 341 19.76 10.58 17.46
N GLY A 342 19.20 10.68 16.26
CA GLY A 342 19.86 11.21 15.08
C GLY A 342 20.83 10.23 14.37
N GLN A 343 21.17 9.11 14.99
CA GLN A 343 22.04 8.11 14.39
C GLN A 343 21.24 7.15 13.48
N ILE A 344 21.64 7.06 12.21
CA ILE A 344 21.02 6.15 11.24
C ILE A 344 21.36 4.70 11.53
N GLY A 345 20.35 3.83 11.47
CA GLY A 345 20.47 2.39 11.61
C GLY A 345 19.26 1.66 11.04
N ARG A 346 19.17 0.35 11.29
CA ARG A 346 18.06 -0.50 10.85
C ARG A 346 16.83 -0.27 11.71
N ILE A 347 15.73 0.07 11.08
CA ILE A 347 14.44 0.30 11.75
C ILE A 347 13.80 -1.05 12.09
N HIS A 348 13.55 -1.29 13.39
CA HIS A 348 12.77 -2.42 13.89
C HIS A 348 11.52 -1.90 14.59
N VAL A 349 10.38 -2.54 14.31
CA VAL A 349 9.08 -2.09 14.76
C VAL A 349 8.21 -3.21 15.30
N ARG A 350 7.26 -2.86 16.16
CA ARG A 350 6.15 -3.72 16.58
C ARG A 350 4.90 -2.88 16.78
N GLN A 351 3.78 -3.31 16.21
CA GLN A 351 2.46 -2.74 16.48
C GLN A 351 1.58 -3.78 17.19
N PRO A 352 1.32 -3.61 18.50
CA PRO A 352 0.64 -4.63 19.32
C PRO A 352 -0.86 -4.79 19.01
N ALA A 353 -1.48 -3.84 18.31
CA ALA A 353 -2.87 -3.93 17.90
C ALA A 353 -3.12 -5.06 16.88
N TYR A 354 -2.11 -5.39 16.08
CA TYR A 354 -2.22 -6.46 15.07
C TYR A 354 -1.76 -7.79 15.64
N ALA A 355 -2.41 -8.88 15.20
CA ALA A 355 -1.91 -10.23 15.44
C ALA A 355 -0.54 -10.40 14.80
N ASP A 356 0.31 -11.23 15.41
CA ASP A 356 1.58 -11.59 14.79
C ASP A 356 1.38 -12.31 13.46
N PHE A 357 2.42 -12.36 12.66
CA PHE A 357 2.36 -12.91 11.31
C PHE A 357 3.46 -13.95 11.08
N THR A 358 3.28 -14.72 10.02
CA THR A 358 4.34 -15.51 9.41
C THR A 358 4.31 -15.30 7.89
N TYR A 359 5.34 -15.77 7.19
CA TYR A 359 5.29 -15.85 5.74
C TYR A 359 4.78 -17.21 5.29
N ARG A 360 3.86 -17.23 4.34
CA ARG A 360 3.34 -18.46 3.73
C ARG A 360 4.51 -19.28 3.20
N ASN A 361 4.56 -20.57 3.54
CA ASN A 361 5.60 -21.52 3.13
C ASN A 361 7.06 -21.13 3.51
N ASN A 362 7.26 -20.07 4.33
CA ASN A 362 8.61 -19.61 4.69
C ASN A 362 8.66 -19.02 6.12
N PRO A 363 8.40 -19.85 7.16
CA PRO A 363 8.42 -19.37 8.54
C PRO A 363 9.81 -18.90 8.99
N GLU A 364 10.88 -19.47 8.46
CA GLU A 364 12.25 -19.04 8.77
C GLU A 364 12.53 -17.59 8.36
N ALA A 365 11.92 -17.11 7.26
CA ALA A 365 12.10 -15.73 6.85
C ALA A 365 11.50 -14.74 7.88
N ARG A 366 10.46 -15.15 8.64
CA ARG A 366 9.91 -14.37 9.75
C ARG A 366 10.90 -14.29 10.91
N SER A 367 11.51 -15.43 11.29
CA SER A 367 12.49 -15.48 12.38
C SER A 367 13.73 -14.64 12.09
N ARG A 368 14.20 -14.61 10.83
CA ARG A 368 15.40 -13.86 10.43
C ARG A 368 15.26 -12.34 10.58
N ILE A 369 14.04 -11.81 10.52
CA ILE A 369 13.79 -10.37 10.62
C ILE A 369 13.42 -9.94 12.04
N GLU A 370 13.34 -10.88 12.98
CA GLU A 370 12.99 -10.59 14.37
C GLU A 370 14.23 -10.26 15.20
N ARG A 371 14.09 -9.23 16.04
CA ARG A 371 15.05 -8.87 17.06
C ARG A 371 14.34 -8.26 18.26
N ASP A 372 14.58 -8.78 19.45
CA ASP A 372 14.00 -8.29 20.73
C ASP A 372 12.46 -8.15 20.69
N GLY A 373 11.79 -9.05 19.96
CA GLY A 373 10.34 -9.03 19.77
C GLY A 373 9.83 -7.98 18.77
N LEU A 374 10.73 -7.26 18.09
CA LEU A 374 10.42 -6.34 16.99
C LEU A 374 10.85 -6.95 15.66
N ILE A 375 10.30 -6.44 14.55
CA ILE A 375 10.63 -6.89 13.19
C ILE A 375 11.36 -5.81 12.41
N GLY A 376 12.44 -6.18 11.73
CA GLY A 376 13.16 -5.35 10.77
C GLY A 376 12.55 -5.49 9.39
N LEU A 377 12.16 -4.38 8.79
CA LEU A 377 11.49 -4.34 7.48
C LEU A 377 12.45 -4.08 6.32
N GLY A 378 13.77 -3.97 6.64
CA GLY A 378 14.79 -3.58 5.68
C GLY A 378 14.78 -2.09 5.35
N ASP A 379 14.20 -1.27 6.22
CA ASP A 379 14.24 0.19 6.12
C ASP A 379 15.36 0.73 7.04
N LEU A 380 16.05 1.77 6.59
CA LEU A 380 17.07 2.51 7.34
C LEU A 380 16.53 3.87 7.75
N GLY A 381 16.88 4.34 8.95
CA GLY A 381 16.43 5.62 9.45
C GLY A 381 16.89 5.89 10.87
N TYR A 382 16.34 6.93 11.47
CA TYR A 382 16.67 7.33 12.83
C TYR A 382 15.43 7.89 13.55
N LEU A 383 15.51 7.95 14.87
CA LEU A 383 14.59 8.72 15.70
C LEU A 383 15.30 10.03 16.11
N ASP A 384 14.58 11.15 16.13
CA ASP A 384 15.09 12.37 16.74
C ASP A 384 14.89 12.34 18.27
N ASP A 385 15.36 13.40 18.96
CA ASP A 385 15.26 13.53 20.42
C ASP A 385 13.80 13.53 20.93
N ASP A 386 12.85 13.93 20.10
CA ASP A 386 11.41 13.97 20.40
C ASP A 386 10.68 12.66 20.02
N GLY A 387 11.40 11.66 19.49
CA GLY A 387 10.88 10.34 19.10
C GLY A 387 10.16 10.33 17.74
N TYR A 388 10.39 11.31 16.88
CA TYR A 388 9.91 11.28 15.49
C TYR A 388 10.80 10.39 14.64
N LEU A 389 10.17 9.54 13.83
CA LEU A 389 10.85 8.68 12.89
C LEU A 389 11.19 9.42 11.59
N PHE A 390 12.42 9.25 11.13
CA PHE A 390 12.88 9.66 9.80
C PHE A 390 13.34 8.42 9.04
N VAL A 391 12.64 8.09 7.96
CA VAL A 391 13.00 6.97 7.08
C VAL A 391 13.93 7.51 5.99
N CYS A 392 15.17 7.02 5.95
CA CYS A 392 16.19 7.48 5.00
C CYS A 392 16.10 6.76 3.67
N ASP A 393 16.10 5.42 3.69
CA ASP A 393 16.03 4.59 2.49
C ASP A 393 15.75 3.12 2.86
N ARG A 394 15.71 2.27 1.82
CA ARG A 394 15.75 0.81 1.97
C ARG A 394 17.18 0.31 2.00
N GLU A 395 17.48 -0.62 2.90
CA GLU A 395 18.81 -1.28 2.96
C GLU A 395 19.20 -1.91 1.61
N SER A 396 18.22 -2.48 0.88
CA SER A 396 18.42 -3.05 -0.46
C SER A 396 18.70 -2.01 -1.56
N ASP A 397 18.37 -0.76 -1.35
CA ASP A 397 18.52 0.31 -2.32
C ASP A 397 19.70 1.23 -2.00
N MET A 398 20.26 1.12 -0.78
CA MET A 398 21.49 1.80 -0.38
C MET A 398 22.64 1.41 -1.31
N VAL A 399 23.43 2.39 -1.71
CA VAL A 399 24.59 2.22 -2.60
C VAL A 399 25.87 2.33 -1.79
N ILE A 400 26.74 1.33 -1.90
CA ILE A 400 28.04 1.34 -1.24
C ILE A 400 29.11 1.71 -2.28
N SER A 401 29.52 2.96 -2.26
CA SER A 401 30.52 3.49 -3.21
C SER A 401 31.81 3.84 -2.48
N GLY A 402 32.90 3.10 -2.77
CA GLY A 402 34.18 3.31 -2.11
C GLY A 402 34.13 3.17 -0.58
N GLY A 403 33.28 2.28 -0.05
CA GLY A 403 33.08 2.07 1.39
C GLY A 403 32.17 3.10 2.07
N VAL A 404 31.55 4.02 1.31
CA VAL A 404 30.62 5.02 1.84
C VAL A 404 29.18 4.62 1.53
N ASN A 405 28.34 4.60 2.54
CA ASN A 405 26.91 4.37 2.39
C ASN A 405 26.22 5.63 1.82
N ILE A 406 25.58 5.49 0.67
CA ILE A 406 24.81 6.56 0.02
C ILE A 406 23.35 6.14 -0.06
N TYR A 407 22.46 7.05 0.28
CA TYR A 407 21.02 6.86 0.30
C TYR A 407 20.38 7.52 -0.93
N PRO A 408 20.00 6.75 -1.96
CA PRO A 408 19.40 7.29 -3.19
C PRO A 408 18.20 8.20 -2.98
N ALA A 409 17.37 7.92 -1.98
CA ALA A 409 16.19 8.71 -1.68
C ALA A 409 16.50 10.19 -1.36
N GLU A 410 17.65 10.48 -0.71
CA GLU A 410 18.12 11.87 -0.47
C GLU A 410 18.37 12.59 -1.79
N ILE A 411 18.99 11.89 -2.73
CA ILE A 411 19.35 12.45 -4.06
C ILE A 411 18.09 12.66 -4.91
N GLU A 412 17.19 11.69 -4.90
CA GLU A 412 15.87 11.76 -5.57
C GLU A 412 15.04 12.93 -5.05
N HIS A 413 15.06 13.15 -3.73
CA HIS A 413 14.39 14.28 -3.12
C HIS A 413 14.88 15.63 -3.70
N HIS A 414 16.18 15.80 -3.88
CA HIS A 414 16.71 17.00 -4.53
C HIS A 414 16.36 17.03 -6.01
N LEU A 415 16.56 15.95 -6.77
CA LEU A 415 16.28 15.92 -8.20
C LEU A 415 14.84 16.31 -8.53
N THR A 416 13.86 15.89 -7.71
CA THR A 416 12.45 16.27 -7.92
C THR A 416 12.16 17.75 -7.72
N GLN A 417 13.08 18.52 -7.12
CA GLN A 417 12.97 19.98 -6.97
C GLN A 417 13.54 20.74 -8.16
N TYR A 418 14.26 20.07 -9.07
CA TYR A 418 14.81 20.73 -10.25
C TYR A 418 13.69 21.09 -11.24
N PRO A 419 13.63 22.35 -11.73
CA PRO A 419 12.61 22.76 -12.70
C PRO A 419 12.62 21.87 -13.94
N GLY A 420 11.46 21.30 -14.28
CA GLY A 420 11.32 20.42 -15.44
C GLY A 420 11.59 18.94 -15.17
N VAL A 421 11.94 18.52 -13.95
CA VAL A 421 11.96 17.10 -13.55
C VAL A 421 10.55 16.69 -13.15
N ALA A 422 9.97 15.74 -13.86
CA ALA A 422 8.66 15.17 -13.54
C ALA A 422 8.77 14.01 -12.55
N ASP A 423 9.83 13.21 -12.67
CA ASP A 423 10.08 12.03 -11.84
C ASP A 423 11.56 11.60 -11.95
N CYS A 424 12.05 10.83 -10.97
CA CYS A 424 13.40 10.29 -11.01
C CYS A 424 13.53 8.97 -10.24
N ALA A 425 14.59 8.23 -10.57
CA ALA A 425 15.05 7.07 -9.83
C ALA A 425 16.58 7.06 -9.79
N VAL A 426 17.15 6.89 -8.59
CA VAL A 426 18.61 6.81 -8.39
C VAL A 426 18.92 5.43 -7.80
N PHE A 427 19.98 4.79 -8.32
CA PHE A 427 20.41 3.47 -7.84
C PHE A 427 21.88 3.20 -8.18
N GLY A 428 22.46 2.19 -7.52
CA GLY A 428 23.82 1.74 -7.75
C GLY A 428 23.95 0.88 -9.01
N VAL A 429 24.97 1.16 -9.82
CA VAL A 429 25.41 0.32 -10.93
C VAL A 429 26.86 -0.08 -10.71
N PRO A 430 27.36 -1.18 -11.33
CA PRO A 430 28.75 -1.63 -11.15
C PRO A 430 29.76 -0.54 -11.47
N ASP A 431 30.82 -0.48 -10.67
CA ASP A 431 32.00 0.37 -10.87
C ASP A 431 33.25 -0.39 -10.47
N ASP A 432 34.26 -0.43 -11.33
CA ASP A 432 35.47 -1.25 -11.11
C ASP A 432 36.38 -0.70 -10.00
N GLU A 433 36.32 0.61 -9.73
CA GLU A 433 37.14 1.27 -8.72
C GLU A 433 36.44 1.36 -7.36
N PHE A 434 35.14 1.70 -7.37
CA PHE A 434 34.38 2.00 -6.14
C PHE A 434 33.39 0.89 -5.76
N GLY A 435 33.34 -0.22 -6.51
CA GLY A 435 32.36 -1.29 -6.35
C GLY A 435 31.00 -0.91 -6.96
N GLU A 436 30.44 0.18 -6.47
CA GLU A 436 29.21 0.77 -7.05
C GLU A 436 29.39 2.26 -7.32
N ARG A 437 28.71 2.75 -8.36
CA ARG A 437 28.51 4.18 -8.64
C ARG A 437 27.05 4.51 -8.83
N LEU A 438 26.68 5.74 -8.54
CA LEU A 438 25.31 6.21 -8.71
C LEU A 438 24.97 6.47 -10.19
N LEU A 439 23.81 5.97 -10.61
CA LEU A 439 23.13 6.32 -11.86
C LEU A 439 21.78 6.95 -11.54
N ALA A 440 21.46 8.09 -12.15
CA ALA A 440 20.15 8.72 -12.10
C ALA A 440 19.39 8.50 -13.41
N LEU A 441 18.16 7.99 -13.33
CA LEU A 441 17.19 8.05 -14.40
C LEU A 441 16.23 9.20 -14.11
N VAL A 442 16.05 10.11 -15.06
CA VAL A 442 15.20 11.29 -14.89
C VAL A 442 14.16 11.34 -16.01
N GLN A 443 12.92 11.54 -15.62
CA GLN A 443 11.80 11.77 -16.52
C GLN A 443 11.57 13.28 -16.62
N PRO A 444 11.74 13.90 -17.80
CA PRO A 444 11.38 15.30 -18.00
C PRO A 444 9.89 15.53 -17.87
N ALA A 445 9.50 16.74 -17.46
CA ALA A 445 8.12 17.20 -17.59
C ALA A 445 7.75 17.34 -19.07
N ALA A 446 6.46 17.27 -19.39
CA ALA A 446 6.00 17.47 -20.75
C ALA A 446 6.52 18.80 -21.32
N ASP A 447 6.94 18.77 -22.56
CA ASP A 447 7.47 19.92 -23.31
C ASP A 447 8.70 20.62 -22.69
N THR A 448 9.44 19.89 -21.83
CA THR A 448 10.65 20.41 -21.19
C THR A 448 11.88 19.67 -21.72
N ALA A 449 12.83 20.42 -22.24
CA ALA A 449 14.18 19.91 -22.56
C ALA A 449 15.07 20.06 -21.32
N LEU A 450 15.62 18.94 -20.84
CA LEU A 450 16.58 18.92 -19.74
C LEU A 450 17.98 18.63 -20.30
N ALA A 451 18.98 19.36 -19.84
CA ALA A 451 20.39 19.06 -20.09
C ALA A 451 20.94 18.29 -18.87
N PRO A 452 21.33 17.00 -19.01
CA PRO A 452 21.85 16.19 -17.92
C PRO A 452 22.95 16.85 -17.11
N GLU A 453 23.89 17.53 -17.79
CA GLU A 453 25.02 18.19 -17.16
C GLU A 453 24.60 19.38 -16.29
N GLU A 454 23.55 20.10 -16.68
CA GLU A 454 23.02 21.21 -15.88
C GLU A 454 22.30 20.70 -14.62
N VAL A 455 21.54 19.62 -14.76
CA VAL A 455 20.87 18.97 -13.61
C VAL A 455 21.92 18.47 -12.60
N LEU A 456 22.98 17.80 -13.09
CA LEU A 456 24.07 17.32 -12.22
C LEU A 456 24.83 18.47 -11.57
N ARG A 457 25.11 19.56 -12.30
CA ARG A 457 25.76 20.77 -11.75
C ARG A 457 24.89 21.40 -10.67
N TRP A 458 23.60 21.52 -10.91
CA TRP A 458 22.66 22.04 -9.91
C TRP A 458 22.61 21.14 -8.66
N LEU A 459 22.55 19.81 -8.85
CA LEU A 459 22.56 18.86 -7.76
C LEU A 459 23.86 18.96 -6.92
N SER A 460 25.01 19.17 -7.55
CA SER A 460 26.30 19.28 -6.88
C SER A 460 26.41 20.48 -5.91
N THR A 461 25.51 21.44 -6.00
CA THR A 461 25.42 22.56 -5.03
C THR A 461 24.56 22.23 -3.81
N ARG A 462 23.91 21.05 -3.78
CA ARG A 462 22.92 20.65 -2.75
C ARG A 462 23.29 19.41 -1.98
N VAL A 463 24.10 18.56 -2.57
CA VAL A 463 24.58 17.33 -1.93
C VAL A 463 26.11 17.27 -1.97
N ALA A 464 26.69 16.50 -1.06
CA ALA A 464 28.13 16.27 -1.07
C ALA A 464 28.59 15.63 -2.40
N ARG A 465 29.81 15.94 -2.84
CA ARG A 465 30.35 15.54 -4.16
C ARG A 465 30.23 14.04 -4.44
N TYR A 466 30.43 13.19 -3.45
CA TYR A 466 30.34 11.73 -3.57
C TYR A 466 28.92 11.22 -3.75
N LYS A 467 27.90 12.03 -3.42
CA LYS A 467 26.47 11.74 -3.61
C LYS A 467 25.95 12.18 -4.98
N VAL A 468 26.75 12.89 -5.78
CA VAL A 468 26.34 13.30 -7.13
C VAL A 468 26.45 12.11 -8.07
N PRO A 469 25.36 11.69 -8.74
CA PRO A 469 25.42 10.63 -9.75
C PRO A 469 26.49 10.91 -10.81
N ARG A 470 27.30 9.89 -11.14
CA ARG A 470 28.30 10.02 -12.21
C ARG A 470 27.66 10.06 -13.59
N GLU A 471 26.42 9.60 -13.69
CA GLU A 471 25.68 9.54 -14.94
C GLU A 471 24.21 9.86 -14.69
N LEU A 472 23.61 10.66 -15.58
CA LEU A 472 22.19 10.95 -15.62
C LEU A 472 21.65 10.63 -17.01
N ARG A 473 20.63 9.77 -17.08
CA ARG A 473 19.95 9.41 -18.33
C ARG A 473 18.50 9.89 -18.30
N LEU A 474 18.08 10.50 -19.40
CA LEU A 474 16.67 10.88 -19.58
C LEU A 474 15.85 9.67 -20.03
N ARG A 475 14.64 9.54 -19.48
CA ARG A 475 13.64 8.54 -19.85
C ARG A 475 12.28 9.21 -20.04
N GLN A 476 11.54 8.80 -21.07
CA GLN A 476 10.19 9.34 -21.29
C GLN A 476 9.23 8.97 -20.16
N THR A 477 9.35 7.76 -19.59
CA THR A 477 8.56 7.28 -18.47
C THR A 477 9.41 6.42 -17.55
N LEU A 478 9.10 6.46 -16.24
CA LEU A 478 9.64 5.55 -15.24
C LEU A 478 8.55 4.54 -14.84
N PRO A 479 8.91 3.25 -14.68
CA PRO A 479 7.93 2.21 -14.33
C PRO A 479 7.54 2.34 -12.86
N ARG A 480 6.35 2.92 -12.62
CA ARG A 480 5.71 2.96 -11.29
C ARG A 480 4.47 2.08 -11.28
N ASP A 481 4.23 1.43 -10.16
CA ASP A 481 2.93 0.79 -9.90
C ASP A 481 1.85 1.84 -9.56
N ASP A 482 0.60 1.39 -9.38
CA ASP A 482 -0.53 2.28 -9.08
C ASP A 482 -0.40 3.00 -7.73
N ASN A 483 0.43 2.49 -6.81
CA ASN A 483 0.81 3.15 -5.57
C ASN A 483 2.04 4.08 -5.72
N GLY A 484 2.55 4.22 -6.92
CA GLY A 484 3.68 5.08 -7.22
C GLY A 484 5.04 4.49 -6.85
N LYS A 485 5.14 3.22 -6.48
CA LYS A 485 6.42 2.58 -6.20
C LYS A 485 7.17 2.28 -7.48
N ILE A 486 8.44 2.70 -7.54
CA ILE A 486 9.37 2.25 -8.58
C ILE A 486 10.01 0.93 -8.14
N ALA A 487 9.95 -0.08 -9.02
CA ALA A 487 10.72 -1.30 -8.85
C ALA A 487 12.19 -1.04 -9.25
N LYS A 488 12.96 -0.31 -8.40
CA LYS A 488 14.38 0.03 -8.67
C LYS A 488 15.21 -1.20 -9.01
N ARG A 489 14.91 -2.33 -8.39
CA ARG A 489 15.56 -3.60 -8.68
C ARG A 489 15.45 -3.97 -10.16
N ARG A 490 14.25 -3.89 -10.77
CA ARG A 490 14.07 -4.19 -12.21
C ARG A 490 14.89 -3.27 -13.11
N LEU A 491 15.04 -1.99 -12.72
CA LEU A 491 15.87 -1.04 -13.44
C LEU A 491 17.37 -1.35 -13.30
N ARG A 492 17.77 -1.77 -12.10
CA ARG A 492 19.16 -2.08 -11.75
C ARG A 492 19.63 -3.41 -12.32
N ASP A 493 18.80 -4.46 -12.29
CA ASP A 493 19.17 -5.83 -12.66
C ASP A 493 19.74 -5.89 -14.10
N ALA A 494 19.29 -5.05 -15.02
CA ALA A 494 19.83 -4.94 -16.38
C ALA A 494 21.32 -4.56 -16.41
N PHE A 495 21.82 -3.81 -15.43
CA PHE A 495 23.23 -3.38 -15.32
C PHE A 495 24.10 -4.40 -14.59
N TRP A 496 23.48 -5.32 -13.85
CA TRP A 496 24.15 -6.36 -13.07
C TRP A 496 24.10 -7.74 -13.71
N ALA A 497 23.39 -7.89 -14.85
CA ALA A 497 23.17 -9.19 -15.51
C ALA A 497 24.47 -9.92 -15.93
N GLU A 498 25.55 -9.16 -16.17
CA GLU A 498 26.85 -9.70 -16.60
C GLU A 498 27.86 -9.81 -15.45
N ARG A 499 27.48 -9.48 -14.22
CA ARG A 499 28.37 -9.49 -13.05
C ARG A 499 27.72 -10.18 -11.88
N ASP A 500 28.41 -11.16 -11.27
CA ASP A 500 28.01 -11.73 -10.01
C ASP A 500 28.06 -10.66 -8.91
N ARG A 501 26.90 -10.21 -8.43
CA ARG A 501 26.81 -9.36 -7.25
C ARG A 501 27.16 -10.17 -6.03
N LYS A 502 28.44 -10.17 -5.63
CA LYS A 502 28.86 -10.60 -4.31
C LYS A 502 28.69 -9.42 -3.34
N VAL A 503 27.55 -9.34 -2.69
CA VAL A 503 27.33 -8.54 -1.48
C VAL A 503 26.83 -9.48 -0.39
#